data_8b26f6f7b658864177b082de296d1841
#
_entry.id   8b26f6f7b658864177b082de296d1841
#
_cell.length_a   1.000
_cell.length_b   1.000
_cell.length_c   1.000
_cell.angle_alpha   90.00
_cell.angle_beta   90.00
_cell.angle_gamma   90.00
#
_symmetry.space_group_name_H-M   'P 1'
#
loop_
_entity.id
_entity.type
_entity.pdbx_description
1 polymer ?
#
loop_
_entity_poly.entity_id
_entity_poly.type
_entity_poly.pdbx_seq_one_letter_code
_entity_poly.pdbx_strand_id
1 'polypeptide(L)'
;MHDMGKIYAQGIGCEADKEMADVWYKKALAAMHYVEQKKRNTYLEYRIGKMYQYGLGTDENLEQAAEWFSKAAAKEHKYALYSLGMLYLQGKGVEQNEETAYGLLFRSYSKGNPYAAYELGKLYEAGCGTEKNQEKSENCYRAAFLGFLNLEKKSKDDTLWYRIGCMYLHGIGTEADETKAEHYLTKASDYGNTHASYQLARLYIRQESQKLSGESGTAPDYAKIAKAVKWLEESAAQENPFADYALGRLYREGTLVAADMEKAVFHLKRAADAGNSYAQYQLGKIYLEEDNKNIPAAIQYLTLAAKQKNEFAAYRLGKLYLAGEELPKNTELALHYLKMAADTGNQYAQYALGKVYLIGKDVQQDKELAYDYFLKSAEQGNIYAAYFLEHWNDMPHPDLFLMATRLMRHLEHIIEENVAGRKSGGRRQGIDRKLARKIRQKKIAQGHAVDDHENMVQTQ
;
A
#
# COMPACT_ATOMS: atom_id res chain seq x y z
N MET A 1 8.43 -15.91 36.01
CA MET A 1 8.49 -14.44 36.18
C MET A 1 8.14 -13.71 34.88
N HIS A 2 8.84 -13.95 33.76
CA HIS A 2 8.51 -13.31 32.49
C HIS A 2 7.06 -13.62 32.04
N ASP A 3 6.63 -14.87 32.16
CA ASP A 3 5.27 -15.27 31.78
C ASP A 3 4.20 -14.64 32.69
N MET A 4 4.52 -14.40 33.96
CA MET A 4 3.67 -13.62 34.85
C MET A 4 3.51 -12.18 34.35
N GLY A 5 4.62 -11.54 33.94
CA GLY A 5 4.55 -10.23 33.33
C GLY A 5 3.65 -10.22 32.08
N LYS A 6 3.74 -11.25 31.23
CA LYS A 6 2.88 -11.40 30.04
C LYS A 6 1.39 -11.59 30.43
N ILE A 7 1.11 -12.39 31.44
CA ILE A 7 -0.26 -12.63 31.94
C ILE A 7 -0.91 -11.31 32.38
N TYR A 8 -0.22 -10.52 33.22
CA TYR A 8 -0.73 -9.22 33.67
C TYR A 8 -0.81 -8.18 32.53
N ALA A 9 0.17 -8.18 31.60
CA ALA A 9 0.14 -7.25 30.45
C ALA A 9 -1.03 -7.51 29.51
N GLN A 10 -1.42 -8.77 29.33
CA GLN A 10 -2.49 -9.18 28.40
C GLN A 10 -3.83 -9.46 29.07
N GLY A 11 -3.91 -9.43 30.41
CA GLY A 11 -5.14 -9.76 31.13
C GLY A 11 -5.57 -11.23 30.99
N ILE A 12 -4.62 -12.17 30.88
CA ILE A 12 -4.93 -13.59 30.70
C ILE A 12 -5.38 -14.20 32.03
N GLY A 13 -6.69 -14.41 32.17
CA GLY A 13 -7.30 -14.94 33.40
C GLY A 13 -7.36 -13.94 34.56
N CYS A 14 -7.03 -12.68 34.33
CA CYS A 14 -7.16 -11.57 35.30
C CYS A 14 -7.39 -10.28 34.49
N GLU A 15 -7.71 -9.17 35.16
CA GLU A 15 -7.69 -7.87 34.50
C GLU A 15 -6.27 -7.46 34.12
N ALA A 16 -6.15 -6.78 33.00
CA ALA A 16 -4.84 -6.29 32.52
C ALA A 16 -4.31 -5.23 33.46
N ASP A 17 -3.10 -5.43 34.00
CA ASP A 17 -2.43 -4.54 34.93
C ASP A 17 -0.98 -4.29 34.44
N LYS A 18 -0.77 -3.10 33.88
CA LYS A 18 0.55 -2.71 33.34
C LYS A 18 1.61 -2.52 34.43
N GLU A 19 1.21 -2.05 35.62
CA GLU A 19 2.16 -1.81 36.73
C GLU A 19 2.64 -3.15 37.30
N MET A 20 1.72 -4.07 37.53
CA MET A 20 2.09 -5.43 37.96
C MET A 20 2.90 -6.17 36.86
N ALA A 21 2.57 -6.00 35.61
CA ALA A 21 3.35 -6.56 34.50
C ALA A 21 4.79 -6.06 34.54
N ASP A 22 5.01 -4.75 34.70
CA ASP A 22 6.32 -4.13 34.79
C ASP A 22 7.13 -4.65 35.99
N VAL A 23 6.51 -4.77 37.16
CA VAL A 23 7.15 -5.37 38.37
C VAL A 23 7.66 -6.77 38.06
N TRP A 24 6.85 -7.61 37.41
CA TRP A 24 7.27 -8.97 37.07
C TRP A 24 8.34 -9.00 35.97
N TYR A 25 8.30 -8.12 35.00
CA TYR A 25 9.36 -8.00 33.99
C TYR A 25 10.68 -7.52 34.59
N LYS A 26 10.68 -6.53 35.51
CA LYS A 26 11.89 -6.10 36.25
C LYS A 26 12.53 -7.25 37.02
N LYS A 27 11.71 -8.02 37.75
CA LYS A 27 12.21 -9.22 38.46
C LYS A 27 12.76 -10.27 37.50
N ALA A 28 12.12 -10.45 36.34
CA ALA A 28 12.58 -11.40 35.33
C ALA A 28 13.93 -10.96 34.70
N LEU A 29 14.07 -9.68 34.37
CA LEU A 29 15.30 -9.13 33.81
C LEU A 29 16.49 -9.26 34.80
N ALA A 30 16.29 -8.87 36.04
CA ALA A 30 17.30 -8.99 37.07
C ALA A 30 17.72 -10.46 37.29
N ALA A 31 16.75 -11.38 37.32
CA ALA A 31 17.06 -12.80 37.45
C ALA A 31 17.82 -13.36 36.23
N MET A 32 17.49 -12.94 35.02
CA MET A 32 18.17 -13.35 33.79
C MET A 32 19.62 -12.86 33.78
N HIS A 33 19.87 -11.60 34.16
CA HIS A 33 21.25 -11.07 34.31
C HIS A 33 22.06 -11.85 35.34
N TYR A 34 21.48 -12.12 36.50
CA TYR A 34 22.17 -12.87 37.55
C TYR A 34 22.56 -14.29 37.10
N VAL A 35 21.65 -14.98 36.40
CA VAL A 35 21.92 -16.35 35.91
C VAL A 35 22.95 -16.31 34.77
N GLU A 36 22.89 -15.33 33.87
CA GLU A 36 23.81 -15.17 32.74
C GLU A 36 25.26 -14.94 33.24
N GLN A 37 25.43 -14.07 34.24
CA GLN A 37 26.72 -13.83 34.86
C GLN A 37 27.37 -15.10 35.45
N LYS A 38 26.54 -15.98 36.02
CA LYS A 38 27.05 -17.25 36.59
C LYS A 38 27.28 -18.34 35.57
N LYS A 39 26.40 -18.43 34.58
CA LYS A 39 26.43 -19.47 33.56
C LYS A 39 26.00 -18.88 32.25
N ARG A 40 26.97 -18.52 31.41
CA ARG A 40 26.72 -17.98 30.07
C ARG A 40 25.77 -18.87 29.28
N ASN A 41 24.58 -18.35 28.95
CA ASN A 41 23.54 -19.09 28.28
C ASN A 41 23.00 -18.27 27.08
N THR A 42 23.24 -18.78 25.89
CA THR A 42 22.88 -18.13 24.63
C THR A 42 21.37 -17.79 24.53
N TYR A 43 20.52 -18.65 25.08
CA TYR A 43 19.08 -18.39 25.12
C TYR A 43 18.75 -17.21 26.05
N LEU A 44 19.42 -17.10 27.21
CA LEU A 44 19.23 -15.96 28.12
C LEU A 44 19.74 -14.66 27.49
N GLU A 45 20.90 -14.69 26.84
CA GLU A 45 21.43 -13.52 26.11
C GLU A 45 20.41 -13.01 25.09
N TYR A 46 19.82 -13.89 24.29
CA TYR A 46 18.76 -13.55 23.37
C TYR A 46 17.53 -12.98 24.09
N ARG A 47 17.09 -13.59 25.19
CA ARG A 47 15.92 -13.13 25.96
C ARG A 47 16.15 -11.76 26.59
N ILE A 48 17.32 -11.50 27.14
CA ILE A 48 17.71 -10.18 27.68
C ILE A 48 17.66 -9.13 26.55
N GLY A 49 18.23 -9.44 25.39
CA GLY A 49 18.14 -8.57 24.21
C GLY A 49 16.70 -8.23 23.83
N LYS A 50 15.77 -9.21 23.89
CA LYS A 50 14.34 -8.97 23.65
C LYS A 50 13.71 -8.06 24.72
N MET A 51 14.12 -8.18 25.96
CA MET A 51 13.59 -7.31 27.03
C MET A 51 14.00 -5.85 26.81
N TYR A 52 15.25 -5.59 26.42
CA TYR A 52 15.69 -4.25 26.06
C TYR A 52 15.04 -3.75 24.76
N GLN A 53 14.81 -4.63 23.79
CA GLN A 53 14.18 -4.27 22.50
C GLN A 53 12.74 -3.77 22.68
N TYR A 54 12.00 -4.31 23.66
CA TYR A 54 10.60 -3.98 23.90
C TYR A 54 10.35 -3.20 25.19
N GLY A 55 11.38 -2.75 25.87
CA GLY A 55 11.23 -2.03 27.13
C GLY A 55 10.54 -2.86 28.24
N LEU A 56 10.77 -4.17 28.28
CA LEU A 56 10.11 -5.04 29.25
C LEU A 56 10.86 -5.04 30.60
N GLY A 57 10.31 -4.33 31.58
CA GLY A 57 10.94 -4.14 32.90
C GLY A 57 12.19 -3.23 32.86
N THR A 58 12.32 -2.46 31.81
CA THR A 58 13.34 -1.42 31.62
C THR A 58 12.82 -0.47 30.55
N ASP A 59 13.44 0.67 30.35
CA ASP A 59 13.19 1.50 29.18
C ASP A 59 13.67 0.78 27.89
N GLU A 60 13.00 1.06 26.77
CA GLU A 60 13.44 0.57 25.48
C GLU A 60 14.86 1.08 25.19
N ASN A 61 15.77 0.15 24.91
CA ASN A 61 17.16 0.47 24.57
C ASN A 61 17.66 -0.45 23.47
N LEU A 62 17.61 0.05 22.24
CA LEU A 62 17.95 -0.73 21.06
C LEU A 62 19.47 -0.96 20.90
N GLU A 63 20.30 -0.08 21.48
CA GLU A 63 21.76 -0.27 21.52
C GLU A 63 22.12 -1.46 22.42
N GLN A 64 21.58 -1.48 23.63
CA GLN A 64 21.76 -2.63 24.53
C GLN A 64 21.15 -3.91 23.98
N ALA A 65 19.98 -3.82 23.30
CA ALA A 65 19.42 -4.97 22.62
C ALA A 65 20.36 -5.54 21.57
N ALA A 66 20.99 -4.67 20.74
CA ALA A 66 21.95 -5.06 19.73
C ALA A 66 23.19 -5.73 20.33
N GLU A 67 23.73 -5.20 21.44
CA GLU A 67 24.86 -5.81 22.18
C GLU A 67 24.54 -7.24 22.65
N TRP A 68 23.35 -7.43 23.26
CA TRP A 68 22.93 -8.74 23.73
C TRP A 68 22.63 -9.71 22.59
N PHE A 69 22.02 -9.24 21.51
CA PHE A 69 21.84 -10.06 20.31
C PHE A 69 23.17 -10.42 19.67
N SER A 70 24.18 -9.53 19.66
CA SER A 70 25.52 -9.81 19.15
C SER A 70 26.20 -10.93 19.93
N LYS A 71 26.11 -10.93 21.27
CA LYS A 71 26.62 -12.00 22.12
C LYS A 71 26.01 -13.37 21.77
N ALA A 72 24.68 -13.40 21.60
CA ALA A 72 23.98 -14.63 21.25
C ALA A 72 24.20 -15.02 19.76
N ALA A 73 24.33 -14.06 18.86
CA ALA A 73 24.59 -14.28 17.44
C ALA A 73 25.99 -14.81 17.18
N ALA A 74 26.98 -14.38 17.97
CA ALA A 74 28.35 -14.94 17.94
C ALA A 74 28.38 -16.44 18.26
N LYS A 75 27.37 -16.92 19.02
CA LYS A 75 27.17 -18.35 19.34
C LYS A 75 26.15 -19.02 18.42
N GLU A 76 25.88 -18.42 17.24
CA GLU A 76 24.99 -18.97 16.19
C GLU A 76 23.54 -19.17 16.64
N HIS A 77 23.03 -18.37 17.59
CA HIS A 77 21.60 -18.43 17.96
C HIS A 77 20.72 -17.86 16.88
N LYS A 78 19.92 -18.70 16.21
CA LYS A 78 19.18 -18.35 15.00
C LYS A 78 18.24 -17.13 15.15
N TYR A 79 17.56 -17.01 16.29
CA TYR A 79 16.66 -15.86 16.50
C TYR A 79 17.41 -14.57 16.88
N ALA A 80 18.59 -14.68 17.50
CA ALA A 80 19.44 -13.53 17.75
C ALA A 80 20.07 -13.00 16.46
N LEU A 81 20.54 -13.90 15.59
CA LEU A 81 21.01 -13.56 14.25
C LEU A 81 19.92 -12.80 13.46
N TYR A 82 18.68 -13.29 13.52
CA TYR A 82 17.52 -12.61 12.89
C TYR A 82 17.29 -11.23 13.50
N SER A 83 17.16 -11.14 14.83
CA SER A 83 16.88 -9.87 15.51
C SER A 83 17.96 -8.82 15.26
N LEU A 84 19.23 -9.21 15.31
CA LEU A 84 20.36 -8.33 15.02
C LEU A 84 20.35 -7.90 13.54
N GLY A 85 20.11 -8.83 12.62
CA GLY A 85 19.98 -8.52 11.19
C GLY A 85 18.89 -7.49 10.91
N MET A 86 17.75 -7.59 11.60
CA MET A 86 16.66 -6.60 11.49
C MET A 86 17.05 -5.23 12.05
N LEU A 87 17.85 -5.17 13.13
CA LEU A 87 18.35 -3.90 13.67
C LEU A 87 19.29 -3.21 12.66
N TYR A 88 20.21 -3.96 12.05
CA TYR A 88 21.09 -3.43 11.00
C TYR A 88 20.33 -2.98 9.75
N LEU A 89 19.29 -3.71 9.36
CA LEU A 89 18.45 -3.36 8.20
C LEU A 89 17.69 -2.03 8.43
N GLN A 90 17.25 -1.77 9.67
CA GLN A 90 16.48 -0.60 10.04
C GLN A 90 17.31 0.58 10.53
N GLY A 91 18.61 0.40 10.81
CA GLY A 91 19.45 1.41 11.46
C GLY A 91 19.00 1.77 12.87
N LYS A 92 18.46 0.79 13.63
CA LYS A 92 17.93 1.00 14.97
C LYS A 92 18.87 0.43 16.04
N GLY A 93 19.42 1.30 16.90
CA GLY A 93 20.40 0.93 17.91
C GLY A 93 21.77 0.52 17.34
N VAL A 94 21.91 0.54 16.04
CA VAL A 94 23.15 0.32 15.27
C VAL A 94 23.10 1.15 14.01
N GLU A 95 24.25 1.48 13.43
CA GLU A 95 24.30 2.12 12.12
C GLU A 95 23.71 1.18 11.05
N GLN A 96 22.90 1.72 10.15
CA GLN A 96 22.26 0.95 9.09
C GLN A 96 23.33 0.32 8.17
N ASN A 97 23.23 -0.98 7.96
CA ASN A 97 24.14 -1.71 7.08
C ASN A 97 23.44 -2.93 6.46
N GLU A 98 23.06 -2.79 5.21
CA GLU A 98 22.28 -3.80 4.49
C GLU A 98 23.09 -5.09 4.21
N GLU A 99 24.40 -4.98 3.94
CA GLU A 99 25.27 -6.16 3.71
C GLU A 99 25.44 -6.97 4.99
N THR A 100 25.65 -6.29 6.12
CA THR A 100 25.73 -6.95 7.43
C THR A 100 24.39 -7.60 7.78
N ALA A 101 23.27 -6.91 7.53
CA ALA A 101 21.93 -7.44 7.74
C ALA A 101 21.69 -8.70 6.90
N TYR A 102 22.03 -8.66 5.60
CA TYR A 102 21.95 -9.82 4.73
C TYR A 102 22.76 -11.01 5.26
N GLY A 103 24.02 -10.79 5.63
CA GLY A 103 24.88 -11.85 6.17
C GLY A 103 24.31 -12.51 7.43
N LEU A 104 23.78 -11.72 8.36
CA LEU A 104 23.14 -12.19 9.59
C LEU A 104 21.84 -12.96 9.31
N LEU A 105 21.00 -12.44 8.42
CA LEU A 105 19.76 -13.09 8.02
C LEU A 105 20.01 -14.40 7.26
N PHE A 106 21.04 -14.44 6.41
CA PHE A 106 21.43 -15.66 5.71
C PHE A 106 21.91 -16.75 6.68
N ARG A 107 22.74 -16.40 7.68
CA ARG A 107 23.14 -17.32 8.75
C ARG A 107 21.94 -17.81 9.55
N SER A 108 20.99 -16.93 9.86
CA SER A 108 19.74 -17.28 10.55
C SER A 108 18.88 -18.25 9.73
N TYR A 109 18.75 -17.99 8.43
CA TYR A 109 18.05 -18.87 7.49
C TYR A 109 18.69 -20.25 7.40
N SER A 110 20.02 -20.32 7.30
CA SER A 110 20.76 -21.58 7.27
C SER A 110 20.56 -22.45 8.53
N LYS A 111 20.12 -21.83 9.64
CA LYS A 111 19.71 -22.53 10.88
C LYS A 111 18.20 -22.88 10.91
N GLY A 112 17.51 -22.73 9.79
CA GLY A 112 16.09 -23.06 9.66
C GLY A 112 15.16 -22.06 10.35
N ASN A 113 15.47 -20.77 10.30
CA ASN A 113 14.56 -19.73 10.77
C ASN A 113 13.66 -19.23 9.63
N PRO A 114 12.34 -19.50 9.64
CA PRO A 114 11.45 -19.09 8.55
C PRO A 114 11.24 -17.58 8.48
N TYR A 115 11.36 -16.86 9.59
CA TYR A 115 11.30 -15.40 9.59
C TYR A 115 12.48 -14.79 8.81
N ALA A 116 13.67 -15.35 8.97
CA ALA A 116 14.85 -14.93 8.21
C ALA A 116 14.71 -15.26 6.72
N ALA A 117 14.15 -16.42 6.39
CA ALA A 117 13.85 -16.79 5.02
C ALA A 117 12.91 -15.77 4.34
N TYR A 118 11.87 -15.33 5.05
CA TYR A 118 10.93 -14.32 4.53
C TYR A 118 11.60 -12.97 4.26
N GLU A 119 12.43 -12.49 5.20
CA GLU A 119 13.14 -11.21 5.00
C GLU A 119 14.21 -11.31 3.90
N LEU A 120 14.91 -12.44 3.77
CA LEU A 120 15.82 -12.67 2.64
C LEU A 120 15.10 -12.65 1.30
N GLY A 121 13.87 -13.18 1.23
CA GLY A 121 13.03 -13.07 0.04
C GLY A 121 12.87 -11.61 -0.39
N LYS A 122 12.55 -10.73 0.55
CA LYS A 122 12.44 -9.28 0.28
C LYS A 122 13.77 -8.65 -0.13
N LEU A 123 14.87 -9.02 0.52
CA LEU A 123 16.19 -8.48 0.17
C LEU A 123 16.60 -8.86 -1.24
N TYR A 124 16.38 -10.12 -1.67
CA TYR A 124 16.63 -10.54 -3.05
C TYR A 124 15.69 -9.88 -4.06
N GLU A 125 14.43 -9.61 -3.69
CA GLU A 125 13.46 -8.92 -4.55
C GLU A 125 13.84 -7.46 -4.76
N ALA A 126 14.27 -6.77 -3.70
CA ALA A 126 14.66 -5.37 -3.74
C ALA A 126 16.11 -5.14 -4.23
N GLY A 127 17.01 -6.10 -4.01
CA GLY A 127 18.44 -5.92 -4.22
C GLY A 127 19.14 -5.17 -3.08
N CYS A 128 18.61 -5.28 -1.83
CA CYS A 128 19.17 -4.62 -0.66
C CYS A 128 20.23 -5.50 0.00
N GLY A 129 21.46 -5.01 0.13
CA GLY A 129 22.59 -5.74 0.72
C GLY A 129 23.03 -6.95 -0.09
N THR A 130 22.43 -7.20 -1.25
CA THR A 130 22.72 -8.29 -2.18
C THR A 130 22.26 -7.91 -3.59
N GLU A 131 22.67 -8.65 -4.60
CA GLU A 131 22.15 -8.48 -5.95
C GLU A 131 20.68 -8.92 -6.03
N LYS A 132 19.88 -8.16 -6.81
CA LYS A 132 18.50 -8.52 -7.08
C LYS A 132 18.43 -9.88 -7.78
N ASN A 133 17.63 -10.80 -7.25
CA ASN A 133 17.50 -12.15 -7.80
C ASN A 133 16.11 -12.74 -7.50
N GLN A 134 15.26 -12.76 -8.52
CA GLN A 134 13.88 -13.22 -8.39
C GLN A 134 13.78 -14.70 -8.01
N GLU A 135 14.62 -15.56 -8.59
CA GLU A 135 14.59 -17.00 -8.30
C GLU A 135 14.94 -17.30 -6.84
N LYS A 136 16.01 -16.64 -6.32
CA LYS A 136 16.38 -16.78 -4.91
C LYS A 136 15.31 -16.21 -3.99
N SER A 137 14.66 -15.10 -4.36
CA SER A 137 13.55 -14.51 -3.64
C SER A 137 12.40 -15.52 -3.48
N GLU A 138 11.94 -16.11 -4.58
CA GLU A 138 10.86 -17.10 -4.58
C GLU A 138 11.20 -18.35 -3.76
N ASN A 139 12.44 -18.85 -3.87
CA ASN A 139 12.92 -19.98 -3.09
C ASN A 139 12.94 -19.67 -1.59
N CYS A 140 13.34 -18.46 -1.20
CA CYS A 140 13.33 -18.01 0.19
C CYS A 140 11.90 -17.87 0.71
N TYR A 141 10.98 -17.30 -0.06
CA TYR A 141 9.57 -17.21 0.31
C TYR A 141 8.92 -18.59 0.46
N ARG A 142 9.22 -19.53 -0.44
CA ARG A 142 8.73 -20.91 -0.34
C ARG A 142 9.25 -21.59 0.92
N ALA A 143 10.54 -21.42 1.24
CA ALA A 143 11.12 -21.94 2.48
C ALA A 143 10.49 -21.33 3.73
N ALA A 144 10.21 -20.02 3.71
CA ALA A 144 9.52 -19.32 4.78
C ALA A 144 8.11 -19.89 5.00
N PHE A 145 7.34 -20.01 3.92
CA PHE A 145 5.97 -20.53 3.95
C PHE A 145 5.90 -21.95 4.56
N LEU A 146 6.73 -22.88 4.07
CA LEU A 146 6.80 -24.23 4.62
C LEU A 146 7.25 -24.24 6.09
N GLY A 147 8.17 -23.37 6.43
CA GLY A 147 8.64 -23.19 7.82
C GLY A 147 7.54 -22.66 8.74
N PHE A 148 6.72 -21.70 8.29
CA PHE A 148 5.58 -21.20 9.06
C PHE A 148 4.49 -22.25 9.24
N LEU A 149 4.18 -23.04 8.23
CA LEU A 149 3.25 -24.18 8.36
C LEU A 149 3.74 -25.24 9.39
N ASN A 150 5.04 -25.46 9.47
CA ASN A 150 5.62 -26.35 10.48
C ASN A 150 5.57 -25.77 11.89
N LEU A 151 5.73 -24.46 12.04
CA LEU A 151 5.57 -23.77 13.33
C LEU A 151 4.13 -23.78 13.80
N GLU A 152 3.18 -23.58 12.90
CA GLU A 152 1.72 -23.57 13.18
C GLU A 152 1.27 -24.87 13.86
N LYS A 153 1.81 -26.02 13.43
CA LYS A 153 1.52 -27.32 14.06
C LYS A 153 1.91 -27.41 15.54
N LYS A 154 2.79 -26.53 16.01
CA LYS A 154 3.38 -26.57 17.36
C LYS A 154 2.92 -25.45 18.27
N SER A 155 2.34 -24.39 17.72
CA SER A 155 2.00 -23.18 18.45
C SER A 155 0.69 -22.60 17.94
N LYS A 156 -0.17 -22.18 18.86
CA LYS A 156 -1.32 -21.33 18.56
C LYS A 156 -0.85 -19.88 18.67
N ASP A 157 -0.56 -19.25 17.54
CA ASP A 157 -0.01 -17.91 17.46
C ASP A 157 -0.78 -17.13 16.37
N ASP A 158 -1.51 -16.11 16.79
CA ASP A 158 -2.33 -15.27 15.94
C ASP A 158 -1.49 -14.55 14.87
N THR A 159 -0.30 -14.08 15.26
CA THR A 159 0.65 -13.41 14.34
C THR A 159 1.15 -14.37 13.26
N LEU A 160 1.37 -15.65 13.62
CA LEU A 160 1.79 -16.67 12.67
C LEU A 160 0.65 -16.98 11.68
N TRP A 161 -0.57 -17.15 12.17
CA TRP A 161 -1.75 -17.37 11.29
C TRP A 161 -1.99 -16.18 10.37
N TYR A 162 -1.86 -14.96 10.89
CA TYR A 162 -1.92 -13.75 10.07
C TYR A 162 -0.91 -13.78 8.92
N ARG A 163 0.37 -14.11 9.20
CA ARG A 163 1.41 -14.23 8.16
C ARG A 163 1.08 -15.28 7.12
N ILE A 164 0.66 -16.48 7.55
CA ILE A 164 0.27 -17.56 6.62
C ILE A 164 -0.93 -17.10 5.76
N GLY A 165 -1.93 -16.46 6.37
CA GLY A 165 -3.08 -15.91 5.67
C GLY A 165 -2.69 -14.87 4.61
N CYS A 166 -1.79 -13.95 4.94
CA CYS A 166 -1.25 -12.98 3.98
C CYS A 166 -0.45 -13.64 2.86
N MET A 167 0.32 -14.69 3.15
CA MET A 167 1.08 -15.42 2.12
C MET A 167 0.14 -16.11 1.12
N TYR A 168 -0.94 -16.74 1.58
CA TYR A 168 -1.98 -17.27 0.69
C TYR A 168 -2.72 -16.17 -0.08
N LEU A 169 -3.02 -15.03 0.58
CA LEU A 169 -3.73 -13.92 -0.05
C LEU A 169 -2.98 -13.33 -1.25
N HIS A 170 -1.67 -13.25 -1.14
CA HIS A 170 -0.79 -12.61 -2.15
C HIS A 170 0.04 -13.61 -2.97
N GLY A 171 -0.12 -14.91 -2.77
CA GLY A 171 0.68 -15.91 -3.49
C GLY A 171 2.17 -15.88 -3.14
N ILE A 172 2.55 -15.46 -1.93
CA ILE A 172 3.95 -15.35 -1.52
C ILE A 172 4.49 -16.71 -1.08
N GLY A 173 5.39 -17.30 -1.85
CA GLY A 173 5.97 -18.62 -1.58
C GLY A 173 4.99 -19.80 -1.72
N THR A 174 3.80 -19.54 -2.20
CA THR A 174 2.74 -20.51 -2.51
C THR A 174 1.86 -19.93 -3.63
N GLU A 175 0.98 -20.73 -4.20
CA GLU A 175 -0.07 -20.23 -5.07
C GLU A 175 -1.07 -19.39 -4.25
N ALA A 176 -1.62 -18.34 -4.87
CA ALA A 176 -2.65 -17.52 -4.24
C ALA A 176 -3.92 -18.34 -4.04
N ASP A 177 -4.49 -18.30 -2.83
CA ASP A 177 -5.68 -19.04 -2.47
C ASP A 177 -6.50 -18.23 -1.45
N GLU A 178 -7.52 -17.52 -1.94
CA GLU A 178 -8.36 -16.66 -1.11
C GLU A 178 -9.13 -17.45 -0.03
N THR A 179 -9.50 -18.71 -0.30
CA THR A 179 -10.22 -19.54 0.66
C THR A 179 -9.34 -19.91 1.85
N LYS A 180 -8.10 -20.30 1.59
CA LYS A 180 -7.13 -20.58 2.66
C LYS A 180 -6.71 -19.29 3.36
N ALA A 181 -6.55 -18.18 2.63
CA ALA A 181 -6.28 -16.88 3.22
C ALA A 181 -7.39 -16.48 4.20
N GLU A 182 -8.67 -16.57 3.80
CA GLU A 182 -9.82 -16.31 4.66
C GLU A 182 -9.81 -17.19 5.92
N HIS A 183 -9.54 -18.50 5.76
CA HIS A 183 -9.47 -19.44 6.89
C HIS A 183 -8.41 -18.99 7.92
N TYR A 184 -7.17 -18.75 7.50
CA TYR A 184 -6.08 -18.38 8.41
C TYR A 184 -6.24 -16.98 9.00
N LEU A 185 -6.73 -16.03 8.22
CA LEU A 185 -7.01 -14.67 8.70
C LEU A 185 -8.17 -14.67 9.70
N THR A 186 -9.22 -15.45 9.48
CA THR A 186 -10.33 -15.62 10.45
C THR A 186 -9.81 -16.20 11.75
N LYS A 187 -9.00 -17.25 11.68
CA LYS A 187 -8.37 -17.85 12.85
C LYS A 187 -7.52 -16.85 13.65
N ALA A 188 -6.75 -15.99 12.95
CA ALA A 188 -5.97 -14.95 13.59
C ALA A 188 -6.87 -13.84 14.20
N SER A 189 -7.90 -13.42 13.49
CA SER A 189 -8.88 -12.41 13.94
C SER A 189 -9.64 -12.87 15.19
N ASP A 190 -10.08 -14.12 15.22
CA ASP A 190 -10.80 -14.72 16.37
C ASP A 190 -9.91 -14.77 17.64
N TYR A 191 -8.59 -14.76 17.47
CA TYR A 191 -7.61 -14.64 18.57
C TYR A 191 -7.18 -13.20 18.86
N GLY A 192 -7.88 -12.22 18.28
CA GLY A 192 -7.68 -10.79 18.58
C GLY A 192 -6.64 -10.09 17.72
N ASN A 193 -6.19 -10.70 16.62
CA ASN A 193 -5.27 -10.04 15.70
C ASN A 193 -6.00 -9.00 14.84
N THR A 194 -5.87 -7.73 15.19
CA THR A 194 -6.55 -6.61 14.51
C THR A 194 -6.08 -6.40 13.07
N HIS A 195 -4.82 -6.74 12.77
CA HIS A 195 -4.32 -6.72 11.39
C HIS A 195 -4.99 -7.77 10.52
N ALA A 196 -5.28 -8.95 11.09
CA ALA A 196 -6.01 -9.99 10.37
C ALA A 196 -7.46 -9.57 10.10
N SER A 197 -8.13 -8.97 11.09
CA SER A 197 -9.48 -8.41 10.94
C SER A 197 -9.54 -7.35 9.83
N TYR A 198 -8.54 -6.47 9.77
CA TYR A 198 -8.40 -5.46 8.72
C TYR A 198 -8.21 -6.10 7.33
N GLN A 199 -7.35 -7.11 7.19
CA GLN A 199 -7.15 -7.81 5.90
C GLN A 199 -8.40 -8.58 5.46
N LEU A 200 -9.12 -9.21 6.40
CA LEU A 200 -10.41 -9.84 6.11
C LEU A 200 -11.45 -8.84 5.63
N ALA A 201 -11.53 -7.68 6.27
CA ALA A 201 -12.44 -6.63 5.86
C ALA A 201 -12.16 -6.19 4.41
N ARG A 202 -10.90 -5.99 4.07
CA ARG A 202 -10.48 -5.66 2.69
C ARG A 202 -10.83 -6.77 1.70
N LEU A 203 -10.58 -8.02 2.08
CA LEU A 203 -10.91 -9.18 1.25
C LEU A 203 -12.42 -9.25 0.98
N TYR A 204 -13.25 -9.10 2.00
CA TYR A 204 -14.70 -9.14 1.88
C TYR A 204 -15.23 -7.98 1.02
N ILE A 205 -14.77 -6.76 1.25
CA ILE A 205 -15.16 -5.60 0.43
C ILE A 205 -14.80 -5.84 -1.03
N ARG A 206 -13.61 -6.37 -1.33
CA ARG A 206 -13.19 -6.67 -2.70
C ARG A 206 -14.09 -7.74 -3.35
N GLN A 207 -14.32 -8.85 -2.66
CA GLN A 207 -15.17 -9.95 -3.16
C GLN A 207 -16.60 -9.48 -3.44
N GLU A 208 -17.18 -8.69 -2.52
CA GLU A 208 -18.55 -8.21 -2.66
C GLU A 208 -18.67 -7.11 -3.73
N SER A 209 -17.65 -6.26 -3.90
CA SER A 209 -17.57 -5.29 -5.00
C SER A 209 -17.51 -5.97 -6.37
N GLN A 210 -16.75 -7.05 -6.50
CA GLN A 210 -16.67 -7.84 -7.73
C GLN A 210 -18.02 -8.47 -8.13
N LYS A 211 -18.83 -8.91 -7.16
CA LYS A 211 -20.19 -9.40 -7.43
C LYS A 211 -21.09 -8.30 -8.01
N LEU A 212 -20.94 -7.06 -7.54
CA LEU A 212 -21.72 -5.90 -8.07
C LEU A 212 -21.31 -5.53 -9.49
N SER A 213 -20.05 -5.72 -9.89
CA SER A 213 -19.56 -5.41 -11.23
C SER A 213 -20.11 -6.33 -12.33
N GLY A 214 -20.84 -7.39 -11.98
CA GLY A 214 -21.67 -8.15 -12.90
C GLY A 214 -21.04 -9.39 -13.52
N GLU A 215 -19.86 -9.81 -13.06
CA GLU A 215 -19.23 -11.03 -13.60
C GLU A 215 -19.83 -12.33 -13.05
N SER A 216 -20.44 -12.33 -11.87
CA SER A 216 -20.97 -13.54 -11.22
C SER A 216 -22.49 -13.63 -11.14
N GLY A 217 -23.24 -12.56 -11.42
CA GLY A 217 -24.72 -12.55 -11.33
C GLY A 217 -25.28 -12.81 -9.92
N THR A 218 -24.44 -12.87 -8.90
CA THR A 218 -24.83 -13.11 -7.51
C THR A 218 -24.98 -11.80 -6.75
N ALA A 219 -26.01 -11.69 -5.90
CA ALA A 219 -26.17 -10.51 -5.04
C ALA A 219 -25.07 -10.45 -3.96
N PRO A 220 -24.64 -9.22 -3.55
CA PRO A 220 -23.71 -9.06 -2.46
C PRO A 220 -24.21 -9.66 -1.14
N ASP A 221 -23.30 -10.20 -0.35
CA ASP A 221 -23.59 -10.67 1.00
C ASP A 221 -23.46 -9.50 2.00
N TYR A 222 -24.59 -8.89 2.31
CA TYR A 222 -24.65 -7.74 3.23
C TYR A 222 -24.23 -8.10 4.66
N ALA A 223 -24.29 -9.36 5.09
CA ALA A 223 -23.78 -9.78 6.41
C ALA A 223 -22.24 -9.76 6.43
N LYS A 224 -21.59 -10.20 5.35
CA LYS A 224 -20.12 -10.07 5.18
C LYS A 224 -19.71 -8.60 5.15
N ILE A 225 -20.43 -7.76 4.43
CA ILE A 225 -20.18 -6.31 4.33
C ILE A 225 -20.29 -5.66 5.72
N ALA A 226 -21.36 -5.93 6.47
CA ALA A 226 -21.54 -5.38 7.81
C ALA A 226 -20.42 -5.81 8.76
N LYS A 227 -19.99 -7.08 8.69
CA LYS A 227 -18.85 -7.59 9.46
C LYS A 227 -17.54 -6.89 9.09
N ALA A 228 -17.31 -6.67 7.79
CA ALA A 228 -16.13 -5.95 7.29
C ALA A 228 -16.10 -4.49 7.77
N VAL A 229 -17.24 -3.79 7.70
CA VAL A 229 -17.37 -2.41 8.21
C VAL A 229 -17.05 -2.36 9.70
N LYS A 230 -17.62 -3.27 10.50
CA LYS A 230 -17.35 -3.34 11.95
C LYS A 230 -15.85 -3.52 12.23
N TRP A 231 -15.18 -4.41 11.55
CA TRP A 231 -13.73 -4.61 11.72
C TRP A 231 -12.90 -3.40 11.31
N LEU A 232 -13.33 -2.69 10.24
CA LEU A 232 -12.67 -1.43 9.88
C LEU A 232 -12.88 -0.36 10.95
N GLU A 233 -14.09 -0.25 11.51
CA GLU A 233 -14.39 0.69 12.61
C GLU A 233 -13.55 0.38 13.87
N GLU A 234 -13.46 -0.90 14.24
CA GLU A 234 -12.61 -1.36 15.35
C GLU A 234 -11.13 -1.05 15.12
N SER A 235 -10.64 -1.27 13.89
CA SER A 235 -9.26 -0.95 13.49
C SER A 235 -9.01 0.55 13.46
N ALA A 236 -9.97 1.34 12.98
CA ALA A 236 -9.90 2.80 12.96
C ALA A 236 -9.93 3.40 14.38
N ALA A 237 -10.68 2.78 15.30
CA ALA A 237 -10.66 3.16 16.71
C ALA A 237 -9.29 2.95 17.38
N GLN A 238 -8.45 2.07 16.82
CA GLN A 238 -7.06 1.85 17.21
C GLN A 238 -6.08 2.73 16.42
N GLU A 239 -6.56 3.82 15.84
CA GLU A 239 -5.77 4.80 15.09
C GLU A 239 -5.07 4.24 13.84
N ASN A 240 -5.64 3.19 13.21
CA ASN A 240 -5.14 2.67 11.96
C ASN A 240 -5.58 3.55 10.77
N PRO A 241 -4.67 4.33 10.15
CA PRO A 241 -5.04 5.26 9.07
C PRO A 241 -5.47 4.55 7.79
N PHE A 242 -5.08 3.30 7.59
CA PHE A 242 -5.52 2.51 6.44
C PHE A 242 -6.97 2.05 6.59
N ALA A 243 -7.43 1.77 7.82
CA ALA A 243 -8.81 1.44 8.09
C ALA A 243 -9.72 2.68 7.92
N ASP A 244 -9.30 3.84 8.43
CA ASP A 244 -9.97 5.11 8.19
C ASP A 244 -10.05 5.43 6.69
N TYR A 245 -8.98 5.25 5.95
CA TYR A 245 -8.99 5.44 4.49
C TYR A 245 -9.99 4.50 3.79
N ALA A 246 -10.03 3.23 4.18
CA ALA A 246 -10.95 2.25 3.61
C ALA A 246 -12.42 2.61 3.90
N LEU A 247 -12.74 3.01 5.14
CA LEU A 247 -14.07 3.49 5.53
C LEU A 247 -14.46 4.76 4.75
N GLY A 248 -13.55 5.72 4.66
CA GLY A 248 -13.78 6.95 3.94
C GLY A 248 -14.11 6.71 2.46
N ARG A 249 -13.39 5.80 1.81
CA ARG A 249 -13.72 5.38 0.43
C ARG A 249 -15.08 4.70 0.36
N LEU A 250 -15.34 3.76 1.25
CA LEU A 250 -16.56 2.96 1.25
C LEU A 250 -17.81 3.84 1.37
N TYR A 251 -17.81 4.81 2.30
CA TYR A 251 -18.92 5.76 2.47
C TYR A 251 -19.02 6.76 1.30
N ARG A 252 -17.91 7.13 0.68
CA ARG A 252 -17.92 8.00 -0.50
C ARG A 252 -18.50 7.31 -1.72
N GLU A 253 -18.10 6.07 -1.98
CA GLU A 253 -18.53 5.30 -3.15
C GLU A 253 -20.00 4.89 -3.06
N GLY A 254 -20.51 4.60 -1.88
CA GLY A 254 -21.92 4.29 -1.66
C GLY A 254 -22.42 3.03 -2.38
N THR A 255 -21.51 2.14 -2.80
CA THR A 255 -21.84 0.96 -3.59
C THR A 255 -22.23 -0.24 -2.74
N LEU A 256 -21.50 -0.50 -1.68
CA LEU A 256 -21.73 -1.61 -0.74
C LEU A 256 -22.45 -1.17 0.54
N VAL A 257 -22.34 0.09 0.90
CA VAL A 257 -23.04 0.75 2.00
C VAL A 257 -23.74 1.99 1.48
N ALA A 258 -24.70 2.52 2.21
CA ALA A 258 -25.31 3.80 1.85
C ALA A 258 -24.25 4.91 1.79
N ALA A 259 -24.28 5.73 0.73
CA ALA A 259 -23.37 6.85 0.59
C ALA A 259 -23.59 7.84 1.75
N ASP A 260 -22.50 8.26 2.38
CA ASP A 260 -22.48 9.21 3.49
C ASP A 260 -21.23 10.09 3.38
N MET A 261 -21.39 11.28 2.81
CA MET A 261 -20.27 12.18 2.56
C MET A 261 -19.68 12.74 3.85
N GLU A 262 -20.49 12.92 4.91
CA GLU A 262 -19.99 13.41 6.20
C GLU A 262 -19.06 12.38 6.83
N LYS A 263 -19.48 11.10 6.88
CA LYS A 263 -18.62 10.01 7.35
C LYS A 263 -17.41 9.81 6.46
N ALA A 264 -17.57 9.93 5.15
CA ALA A 264 -16.45 9.82 4.21
C ALA A 264 -15.37 10.87 4.50
N VAL A 265 -15.76 12.14 4.63
CA VAL A 265 -14.82 13.24 4.95
C VAL A 265 -14.23 13.07 6.35
N PHE A 266 -15.01 12.65 7.34
CA PHE A 266 -14.53 12.40 8.71
C PHE A 266 -13.39 11.37 8.72
N HIS A 267 -13.61 10.20 8.13
CA HIS A 267 -12.61 9.14 8.09
C HIS A 267 -11.41 9.49 7.22
N LEU A 268 -11.64 10.09 6.04
CA LEU A 268 -10.54 10.54 5.18
C LEU A 268 -9.66 11.59 5.87
N LYS A 269 -10.26 12.48 6.67
CA LYS A 269 -9.52 13.50 7.41
C LYS A 269 -8.63 12.87 8.48
N ARG A 270 -9.16 11.92 9.27
CA ARG A 270 -8.36 11.17 10.25
C ARG A 270 -7.18 10.45 9.59
N ALA A 271 -7.43 9.77 8.48
CA ALA A 271 -6.37 9.09 7.72
C ALA A 271 -5.34 10.08 7.16
N ALA A 272 -5.78 11.23 6.64
CA ALA A 272 -4.91 12.26 6.07
C ALA A 272 -4.05 12.94 7.14
N ASP A 273 -4.62 13.24 8.32
CA ASP A 273 -3.93 13.83 9.46
C ASP A 273 -2.88 12.85 10.04
N ALA A 274 -3.14 11.54 9.96
CA ALA A 274 -2.17 10.49 10.26
C ALA A 274 -1.13 10.24 9.14
N GLY A 275 -1.14 11.06 8.09
CA GLY A 275 -0.12 11.05 7.03
C GLY A 275 -0.43 10.14 5.83
N ASN A 276 -1.63 9.54 5.73
CA ASN A 276 -1.98 8.72 4.57
C ASN A 276 -2.10 9.58 3.30
N SER A 277 -1.17 9.40 2.35
CA SER A 277 -1.09 10.21 1.13
C SER A 277 -2.28 10.00 0.19
N TYR A 278 -2.88 8.81 0.17
CA TYR A 278 -4.08 8.54 -0.62
C TYR A 278 -5.32 9.23 -0.04
N ALA A 279 -5.45 9.27 1.29
CA ALA A 279 -6.51 10.02 1.95
C ALA A 279 -6.37 11.53 1.71
N GLN A 280 -5.15 12.07 1.80
CA GLN A 280 -4.85 13.45 1.46
C GLN A 280 -5.24 13.77 0.00
N TYR A 281 -4.89 12.89 -0.95
CA TYR A 281 -5.32 13.05 -2.34
C TYR A 281 -6.84 13.02 -2.51
N GLN A 282 -7.54 12.10 -1.84
CA GLN A 282 -9.00 11.99 -1.92
C GLN A 282 -9.70 13.22 -1.33
N LEU A 283 -9.22 13.75 -0.20
CA LEU A 283 -9.73 15.00 0.35
C LEU A 283 -9.49 16.18 -0.59
N GLY A 284 -8.30 16.27 -1.16
CA GLY A 284 -7.99 17.27 -2.15
C GLY A 284 -8.97 17.24 -3.34
N LYS A 285 -9.38 16.06 -3.78
CA LYS A 285 -10.42 15.91 -4.83
C LYS A 285 -11.78 16.38 -4.34
N ILE A 286 -12.20 15.94 -3.15
CA ILE A 286 -13.51 16.31 -2.58
C ILE A 286 -13.62 17.84 -2.43
N TYR A 287 -12.58 18.51 -1.97
CA TYR A 287 -12.56 19.96 -1.81
C TYR A 287 -12.44 20.75 -3.13
N LEU A 288 -12.28 20.09 -4.27
CA LEU A 288 -12.39 20.67 -5.59
C LEU A 288 -13.78 20.48 -6.22
N GLU A 289 -14.63 19.62 -5.64
CA GLU A 289 -16.01 19.41 -6.10
C GLU A 289 -16.91 20.57 -5.66
N GLU A 290 -17.88 20.97 -6.52
CA GLU A 290 -18.71 22.17 -6.30
C GLU A 290 -19.44 22.15 -4.95
N ASP A 291 -19.98 20.97 -4.55
CA ASP A 291 -20.75 20.83 -3.32
C ASP A 291 -19.90 21.00 -2.04
N ASN A 292 -18.58 20.80 -2.13
CA ASN A 292 -17.65 20.84 -1.01
C ASN A 292 -16.49 21.81 -1.26
N LYS A 293 -16.64 22.76 -2.18
CA LYS A 293 -15.57 23.59 -2.72
C LYS A 293 -14.82 24.38 -1.64
N ASN A 294 -13.54 24.00 -1.44
CA ASN A 294 -12.59 24.69 -0.57
C ASN A 294 -11.18 24.61 -1.18
N ILE A 295 -10.89 25.55 -2.07
CA ILE A 295 -9.64 25.54 -2.83
C ILE A 295 -8.39 25.59 -1.94
N PRO A 296 -8.30 26.44 -0.88
CA PRO A 296 -7.14 26.42 0.02
C PRO A 296 -6.89 25.05 0.67
N ALA A 297 -7.95 24.39 1.17
CA ALA A 297 -7.83 23.05 1.75
C ALA A 297 -7.43 22.01 0.70
N ALA A 298 -8.01 22.08 -0.51
CA ALA A 298 -7.65 21.19 -1.61
C ALA A 298 -6.16 21.27 -1.93
N ILE A 299 -5.61 22.47 -2.05
CA ILE A 299 -4.19 22.68 -2.33
C ILE A 299 -3.34 22.16 -1.18
N GLN A 300 -3.72 22.43 0.07
CA GLN A 300 -3.00 21.96 1.25
C GLN A 300 -2.86 20.44 1.22
N TYR A 301 -3.97 19.70 1.09
CA TYR A 301 -3.95 18.24 1.10
C TYR A 301 -3.26 17.65 -0.13
N LEU A 302 -3.50 18.19 -1.33
CA LEU A 302 -2.80 17.76 -2.54
C LEU A 302 -1.28 17.99 -2.42
N THR A 303 -0.84 19.11 -1.82
CA THR A 303 0.57 19.41 -1.61
C THR A 303 1.22 18.43 -0.61
N LEU A 304 0.51 18.10 0.48
CA LEU A 304 0.97 17.09 1.44
C LEU A 304 1.13 15.73 0.77
N ALA A 305 0.16 15.31 -0.04
CA ALA A 305 0.23 14.06 -0.78
C ALA A 305 1.38 14.06 -1.81
N ALA A 306 1.55 15.15 -2.57
CA ALA A 306 2.62 15.27 -3.56
C ALA A 306 4.01 15.23 -2.92
N LYS A 307 4.21 15.83 -1.75
CA LYS A 307 5.47 15.73 -0.97
C LYS A 307 5.81 14.29 -0.61
N GLN A 308 4.81 13.42 -0.45
CA GLN A 308 4.96 11.99 -0.23
C GLN A 308 5.05 11.18 -1.55
N LYS A 309 5.36 11.84 -2.66
CA LYS A 309 5.47 11.25 -4.00
C LYS A 309 4.17 10.62 -4.53
N ASN A 310 3.01 11.10 -4.06
CA ASN A 310 1.74 10.71 -4.65
C ASN A 310 1.61 11.38 -6.03
N GLU A 311 1.79 10.58 -7.08
CA GLU A 311 1.79 11.04 -8.47
C GLU A 311 0.47 11.67 -8.91
N PHE A 312 -0.65 11.14 -8.42
CA PHE A 312 -1.98 11.67 -8.76
C PHE A 312 -2.20 13.07 -8.17
N ALA A 313 -1.73 13.30 -6.95
CA ALA A 313 -1.80 14.60 -6.31
C ALA A 313 -0.90 15.62 -7.01
N ALA A 314 0.33 15.23 -7.34
CA ALA A 314 1.24 16.07 -8.10
C ALA A 314 0.68 16.41 -9.49
N TYR A 315 0.16 15.42 -10.22
CA TYR A 315 -0.49 15.66 -11.51
C TYR A 315 -1.68 16.63 -11.39
N ARG A 316 -2.51 16.46 -10.35
CA ARG A 316 -3.69 17.33 -10.14
C ARG A 316 -3.28 18.77 -9.85
N LEU A 317 -2.27 19.00 -8.99
CA LEU A 317 -1.72 20.32 -8.73
C LEU A 317 -1.14 20.95 -10.00
N GLY A 318 -0.36 20.20 -10.77
CA GLY A 318 0.20 20.66 -12.03
C GLY A 318 -0.89 21.14 -13.00
N LYS A 319 -2.00 20.38 -13.10
CA LYS A 319 -3.15 20.77 -13.91
C LYS A 319 -3.84 22.05 -13.40
N LEU A 320 -4.04 22.19 -12.10
CA LEU A 320 -4.69 23.35 -11.50
C LEU A 320 -3.89 24.63 -11.77
N TYR A 321 -2.57 24.60 -11.55
CA TYR A 321 -1.71 25.75 -11.85
C TYR A 321 -1.57 26.05 -13.34
N LEU A 322 -1.65 25.04 -14.20
CA LEU A 322 -1.59 25.22 -15.65
C LEU A 322 -2.91 25.83 -16.22
N ALA A 323 -4.06 25.40 -15.70
CA ALA A 323 -5.36 25.87 -16.14
C ALA A 323 -5.60 27.33 -15.75
N GLY A 324 -5.29 27.71 -14.53
CA GLY A 324 -5.48 29.09 -14.04
C GLY A 324 -6.94 29.46 -13.77
N GLU A 325 -7.83 28.47 -13.64
CA GLU A 325 -9.28 28.68 -13.43
C GLU A 325 -9.62 28.85 -11.95
N GLU A 326 -9.16 27.91 -11.12
CA GLU A 326 -9.39 27.90 -9.66
C GLU A 326 -8.31 28.65 -8.87
N LEU A 327 -7.13 28.81 -9.46
CA LEU A 327 -5.96 29.45 -8.94
C LEU A 327 -5.36 30.36 -9.98
N PRO A 328 -4.61 31.41 -9.58
CA PRO A 328 -3.79 32.17 -10.52
C PRO A 328 -2.86 31.23 -11.28
N LYS A 329 -2.85 31.35 -12.60
CA LYS A 329 -1.97 30.54 -13.45
C LYS A 329 -0.52 30.74 -13.05
N ASN A 330 0.17 29.62 -12.84
CA ASN A 330 1.60 29.62 -12.51
C ASN A 330 2.29 28.47 -13.26
N THR A 331 2.89 28.79 -14.40
CA THR A 331 3.52 27.82 -15.28
C THR A 331 4.72 27.13 -14.62
N GLU A 332 5.47 27.84 -13.80
CA GLU A 332 6.65 27.29 -13.11
C GLU A 332 6.23 26.20 -12.11
N LEU A 333 5.26 26.50 -11.24
CA LEU A 333 4.70 25.51 -10.31
C LEU A 333 4.01 24.37 -11.06
N ALA A 334 3.31 24.66 -12.15
CA ALA A 334 2.68 23.62 -12.97
C ALA A 334 3.71 22.64 -13.52
N LEU A 335 4.82 23.14 -14.08
CA LEU A 335 5.90 22.28 -14.57
C LEU A 335 6.59 21.51 -13.47
N HIS A 336 6.82 22.14 -12.31
CA HIS A 336 7.41 21.47 -11.15
C HIS A 336 6.59 20.24 -10.74
N TYR A 337 5.28 20.40 -10.54
CA TYR A 337 4.42 19.30 -10.13
C TYR A 337 4.17 18.27 -11.25
N LEU A 338 4.06 18.70 -12.51
CA LEU A 338 3.92 17.76 -13.62
C LEU A 338 5.20 16.91 -13.82
N LYS A 339 6.39 17.51 -13.67
CA LYS A 339 7.66 16.77 -13.71
C LYS A 339 7.75 15.77 -12.55
N MET A 340 7.42 16.20 -11.33
CA MET A 340 7.37 15.31 -10.18
C MET A 340 6.47 14.08 -10.43
N ALA A 341 5.28 14.28 -11.01
CA ALA A 341 4.38 13.19 -11.35
C ALA A 341 4.91 12.33 -12.51
N ALA A 342 5.54 12.95 -13.52
CA ALA A 342 6.09 12.22 -14.66
C ALA A 342 7.30 11.34 -14.26
N ASP A 343 8.13 11.83 -13.35
CA ASP A 343 9.31 11.12 -12.83
C ASP A 343 8.91 9.89 -11.98
N THR A 344 7.73 9.93 -11.34
CA THR A 344 7.14 8.78 -10.65
C THR A 344 6.39 7.82 -11.58
N GLY A 345 6.33 8.13 -12.88
CA GLY A 345 5.76 7.25 -13.89
C GLY A 345 4.33 7.61 -14.33
N ASN A 346 3.75 8.72 -13.89
CA ASN A 346 2.38 9.07 -14.26
C ASN A 346 2.26 9.41 -15.76
N GLN A 347 1.62 8.51 -16.53
CA GLN A 347 1.43 8.67 -17.97
C GLN A 347 0.66 9.95 -18.36
N TYR A 348 -0.28 10.38 -17.54
CA TYR A 348 -1.06 11.60 -17.83
C TYR A 348 -0.24 12.88 -17.62
N ALA A 349 0.68 12.86 -16.65
CA ALA A 349 1.63 13.96 -16.44
C ALA A 349 2.65 14.04 -17.59
N GLN A 350 3.17 12.89 -18.03
CA GLN A 350 4.05 12.81 -19.20
C GLN A 350 3.34 13.34 -20.44
N TYR A 351 2.11 12.91 -20.71
CA TYR A 351 1.31 13.43 -21.82
C TYR A 351 1.07 14.95 -21.70
N ALA A 352 0.77 15.45 -20.49
CA ALA A 352 0.56 16.88 -20.27
C ALA A 352 1.82 17.70 -20.54
N LEU A 353 3.00 17.23 -20.09
CA LEU A 353 4.29 17.85 -20.39
C LEU A 353 4.61 17.83 -21.89
N GLY A 354 4.40 16.70 -22.55
CA GLY A 354 4.54 16.60 -24.01
C GLY A 354 3.75 17.69 -24.74
N LYS A 355 2.50 17.94 -24.34
CA LYS A 355 1.69 19.02 -24.91
C LYS A 355 2.21 20.41 -24.60
N VAL A 356 2.65 20.65 -23.36
CA VAL A 356 3.18 21.96 -22.97
C VAL A 356 4.41 22.33 -23.78
N TYR A 357 5.34 21.40 -23.94
CA TYR A 357 6.56 21.64 -24.75
C TYR A 357 6.30 21.66 -26.25
N LEU A 358 5.33 20.88 -26.75
CA LEU A 358 4.96 20.90 -28.17
C LEU A 358 4.36 22.25 -28.59
N ILE A 359 3.49 22.83 -27.73
CA ILE A 359 2.81 24.10 -28.05
C ILE A 359 3.76 25.29 -27.87
N GLY A 360 4.57 25.29 -26.83
CA GLY A 360 5.49 26.36 -26.53
C GLY A 360 4.85 27.71 -26.15
N LYS A 361 3.55 27.70 -25.71
CA LYS A 361 2.83 28.95 -25.38
C LYS A 361 3.29 29.59 -24.08
N ASP A 362 3.51 28.74 -23.08
CA ASP A 362 3.86 29.16 -21.71
C ASP A 362 5.32 28.82 -21.35
N VAL A 363 6.01 28.14 -22.25
CA VAL A 363 7.42 27.74 -22.15
C VAL A 363 8.05 27.83 -23.52
N GLN A 364 9.37 27.80 -23.61
CA GLN A 364 10.05 27.65 -24.90
C GLN A 364 9.64 26.32 -25.54
N GLN A 365 9.23 26.38 -26.83
CA GLN A 365 8.88 25.18 -27.58
C GLN A 365 10.10 24.25 -27.69
N ASP A 366 9.88 22.98 -27.36
CA ASP A 366 10.88 21.92 -27.47
C ASP A 366 10.22 20.64 -28.00
N LYS A 367 10.39 20.40 -29.31
CA LYS A 367 9.77 19.27 -29.99
C LYS A 367 10.43 17.94 -29.61
N GLU A 368 11.72 17.93 -29.35
CA GLU A 368 12.45 16.71 -28.99
C GLU A 368 12.00 16.24 -27.60
N LEU A 369 12.00 17.14 -26.64
CA LEU A 369 11.52 16.87 -25.30
C LEU A 369 10.03 16.49 -25.27
N ALA A 370 9.21 17.12 -26.12
CA ALA A 370 7.80 16.77 -26.28
C ALA A 370 7.64 15.33 -26.80
N TYR A 371 8.45 14.95 -27.79
CA TYR A 371 8.45 13.58 -28.34
C TYR A 371 8.81 12.54 -27.27
N ASP A 372 9.87 12.79 -26.48
CA ASP A 372 10.29 11.89 -25.40
C ASP A 372 9.20 11.68 -24.35
N TYR A 373 8.50 12.75 -23.95
CA TYR A 373 7.39 12.64 -23.01
C TYR A 373 6.19 11.89 -23.60
N PHE A 374 5.87 12.09 -24.87
CA PHE A 374 4.82 11.30 -25.53
C PHE A 374 5.21 9.82 -25.66
N LEU A 375 6.49 9.54 -25.97
CA LEU A 375 6.98 8.17 -26.04
C LEU A 375 6.81 7.43 -24.70
N LYS A 376 7.30 8.01 -23.60
CA LYS A 376 7.15 7.46 -22.25
C LYS A 376 5.69 7.24 -21.87
N SER A 377 4.81 8.17 -22.24
CA SER A 377 3.39 8.09 -21.98
C SER A 377 2.70 6.99 -22.79
N ALA A 378 3.08 6.84 -24.08
CA ALA A 378 2.51 5.83 -24.98
C ALA A 378 2.97 4.41 -24.61
N GLU A 379 4.21 4.23 -24.16
CA GLU A 379 4.74 2.96 -23.67
C GLU A 379 3.93 2.43 -22.46
N GLN A 380 3.33 3.33 -21.69
CA GLN A 380 2.42 2.99 -20.59
C GLN A 380 0.96 2.83 -21.03
N GLY A 381 0.69 2.86 -22.32
CA GLY A 381 -0.65 2.64 -22.88
C GLY A 381 -1.51 3.89 -23.05
N ASN A 382 -0.95 5.09 -22.95
CA ASN A 382 -1.70 6.31 -23.22
C ASN A 382 -2.00 6.45 -24.72
N ILE A 383 -3.24 6.16 -25.10
CA ILE A 383 -3.69 6.18 -26.50
C ILE A 383 -3.57 7.55 -27.16
N TYR A 384 -3.71 8.63 -26.40
CA TYR A 384 -3.57 9.99 -26.92
C TYR A 384 -2.12 10.33 -27.24
N ALA A 385 -1.19 9.85 -26.40
CA ALA A 385 0.24 10.01 -26.66
C ALA A 385 0.66 9.18 -27.89
N ALA A 386 0.19 7.94 -27.99
CA ALA A 386 0.43 7.09 -29.15
C ALA A 386 -0.08 7.73 -30.46
N TYR A 387 -1.27 8.33 -30.42
CA TYR A 387 -1.83 9.05 -31.56
C TYR A 387 -0.93 10.22 -32.01
N PHE A 388 -0.37 11.00 -31.06
CA PHE A 388 0.57 12.07 -31.40
C PHE A 388 1.85 11.56 -32.04
N LEU A 389 2.37 10.42 -31.59
CA LEU A 389 3.58 9.80 -32.17
C LEU A 389 3.31 9.25 -33.57
N GLU A 390 2.17 8.58 -33.80
CA GLU A 390 1.77 8.03 -35.10
C GLU A 390 1.69 9.12 -36.18
N HIS A 391 1.26 10.33 -35.80
CA HIS A 391 1.08 11.45 -36.72
C HIS A 391 2.16 12.53 -36.56
N TRP A 392 3.28 12.22 -35.94
CA TRP A 392 4.32 13.22 -35.60
C TRP A 392 4.84 14.01 -36.79
N ASN A 393 5.09 13.31 -37.90
CA ASN A 393 5.60 13.92 -39.10
C ASN A 393 4.54 14.66 -39.95
N ASP A 394 3.28 14.35 -39.71
CA ASP A 394 2.14 14.91 -40.46
C ASP A 394 1.53 16.14 -39.79
N MET A 395 2.16 16.66 -38.72
CA MET A 395 1.66 17.77 -37.91
C MET A 395 2.16 19.15 -38.38
N PRO A 396 1.58 19.76 -39.42
CA PRO A 396 1.92 21.14 -39.76
C PRO A 396 1.42 22.13 -38.69
N HIS A 397 0.30 21.81 -37.98
CA HIS A 397 -0.33 22.62 -36.96
C HIS A 397 -0.68 21.81 -35.72
N PRO A 398 0.18 21.84 -34.67
CA PRO A 398 -0.06 21.11 -33.40
C PRO A 398 -1.41 21.42 -32.75
N ASP A 399 -1.93 22.64 -32.92
CA ASP A 399 -3.22 23.07 -32.35
C ASP A 399 -4.41 22.27 -32.88
N LEU A 400 -4.41 21.88 -34.17
CA LEU A 400 -5.48 21.09 -34.78
C LEU A 400 -5.52 19.67 -34.19
N PHE A 401 -4.37 19.06 -33.96
CA PHE A 401 -4.27 17.75 -33.33
C PHE A 401 -4.72 17.78 -31.86
N LEU A 402 -4.42 18.87 -31.15
CA LEU A 402 -4.92 19.10 -29.81
C LEU A 402 -6.44 19.26 -29.78
N MET A 403 -7.04 19.92 -30.76
CA MET A 403 -8.50 19.98 -30.90
C MET A 403 -9.08 18.60 -31.18
N ALA A 404 -8.48 17.81 -32.05
CA ALA A 404 -8.92 16.44 -32.35
C ALA A 404 -8.86 15.52 -31.12
N THR A 405 -7.78 15.58 -30.32
CA THR A 405 -7.66 14.80 -29.07
C THR A 405 -8.63 15.27 -27.99
N ARG A 406 -8.95 16.57 -27.91
CA ARG A 406 -10.00 17.08 -27.03
C ARG A 406 -11.38 16.57 -27.44
N LEU A 407 -11.67 16.58 -28.75
CA LEU A 407 -12.93 16.07 -29.28
C LEU A 407 -13.08 14.57 -29.01
N MET A 408 -12.02 13.76 -29.24
CA MET A 408 -12.03 12.33 -28.94
C MET A 408 -12.32 12.06 -27.46
N ARG A 409 -11.67 12.79 -26.53
CA ARG A 409 -11.93 12.67 -25.10
C ARG A 409 -13.36 13.05 -24.73
N HIS A 410 -13.89 14.11 -25.32
CA HIS A 410 -15.27 14.52 -25.08
C HIS A 410 -16.27 13.47 -25.58
N LEU A 411 -16.02 12.88 -26.72
CA LEU A 411 -16.81 11.76 -27.25
C LEU A 411 -16.72 10.50 -26.39
N GLU A 412 -15.52 10.19 -25.86
CA GLU A 412 -15.33 9.09 -24.93
C GLU A 412 -16.15 9.30 -23.64
N HIS A 413 -16.10 10.50 -23.04
CA HIS A 413 -16.91 10.86 -21.88
C HIS A 413 -18.41 10.77 -22.14
N ILE A 414 -18.89 11.26 -23.28
CA ILE A 414 -20.30 11.12 -23.68
C ILE A 414 -20.70 9.64 -23.84
N ILE A 415 -19.81 8.80 -24.36
CA ILE A 415 -20.06 7.36 -24.52
C ILE A 415 -20.11 6.69 -23.14
N GLU A 416 -19.20 7.02 -22.23
CA GLU A 416 -19.18 6.49 -20.86
C GLU A 416 -20.42 6.91 -20.06
N GLU A 417 -20.84 8.18 -20.13
CA GLU A 417 -22.06 8.68 -19.48
C GLU A 417 -23.32 8.00 -20.05
N ASN A 418 -23.39 7.77 -21.35
CA ASN A 418 -24.50 7.08 -21.97
C ASN A 418 -24.55 5.58 -21.65
N VAL A 419 -23.40 4.94 -21.40
CA VAL A 419 -23.31 3.56 -20.94
C VAL A 419 -23.68 3.46 -19.46
N ALA A 420 -23.23 4.39 -18.61
CA ALA A 420 -23.59 4.48 -17.21
C ALA A 420 -25.07 4.80 -16.99
N GLY A 421 -25.62 5.75 -17.77
CA GLY A 421 -27.05 6.12 -17.73
C GLY A 421 -28.03 5.02 -18.17
N ARG A 422 -27.53 3.98 -18.89
CA ARG A 422 -28.35 2.80 -19.25
C ARG A 422 -28.49 1.80 -18.10
N LYS A 423 -27.61 1.81 -17.11
CA LYS A 423 -27.74 0.99 -15.90
C LYS A 423 -28.82 1.54 -14.94
N SER A 424 -29.25 2.79 -15.08
CA SER A 424 -30.28 3.46 -14.26
C SER A 424 -31.65 3.66 -14.94
N GLY A 425 -32.04 2.77 -15.83
CA GLY A 425 -33.49 2.59 -16.20
C GLY A 425 -34.18 3.72 -16.97
N GLY A 426 -33.49 4.56 -17.73
CA GLY A 426 -34.11 5.62 -18.54
C GLY A 426 -33.82 5.46 -20.02
N ARG A 427 -34.92 5.32 -20.85
CA ARG A 427 -34.87 5.34 -22.32
C ARG A 427 -34.27 6.66 -22.82
N ARG A 428 -33.00 6.69 -23.22
CA ARG A 428 -32.44 7.71 -24.10
C ARG A 428 -31.77 7.05 -25.30
N GLN A 429 -32.00 7.64 -26.49
CA GLN A 429 -31.62 7.12 -27.80
C GLN A 429 -30.12 6.88 -27.92
N GLY A 430 -29.77 5.70 -28.40
CA GLY A 430 -28.43 5.19 -28.33
C GLY A 430 -27.48 5.71 -29.41
N ILE A 431 -26.28 6.03 -28.97
CA ILE A 431 -25.12 6.03 -29.81
C ILE A 431 -24.70 4.57 -30.08
N ASP A 432 -24.35 4.30 -31.33
CA ASP A 432 -24.18 3.00 -31.94
C ASP A 432 -23.31 2.03 -31.10
N ARG A 433 -23.91 0.98 -30.59
CA ARG A 433 -23.23 -0.15 -29.92
C ARG A 433 -22.07 -0.73 -30.75
N LYS A 434 -22.10 -0.56 -32.08
CA LYS A 434 -21.03 -0.95 -32.99
C LYS A 434 -19.76 -0.11 -32.81
N LEU A 435 -19.90 1.20 -32.56
CA LEU A 435 -18.75 2.09 -32.37
C LEU A 435 -18.07 1.84 -31.03
N ALA A 436 -18.83 1.73 -29.94
CA ALA A 436 -18.31 1.38 -28.62
C ALA A 436 -17.62 0.00 -28.61
N ARG A 437 -18.20 -0.98 -29.32
CA ARG A 437 -17.60 -2.31 -29.49
C ARG A 437 -16.31 -2.28 -30.33
N LYS A 438 -16.25 -1.46 -31.37
CA LYS A 438 -15.03 -1.27 -32.19
C LYS A 438 -13.90 -0.61 -31.39
N ILE A 439 -14.21 0.41 -30.60
CA ILE A 439 -13.23 1.09 -29.71
C ILE A 439 -12.69 0.10 -28.68
N ARG A 440 -13.57 -0.68 -28.02
CA ARG A 440 -13.17 -1.71 -27.05
C ARG A 440 -12.34 -2.85 -27.69
N GLN A 441 -12.73 -3.31 -28.89
CA GLN A 441 -11.96 -4.31 -29.62
C GLN A 441 -10.59 -3.79 -30.07
N LYS A 442 -10.47 -2.50 -30.41
CA LYS A 442 -9.18 -1.89 -30.76
C LYS A 442 -8.28 -1.76 -29.53
N LYS A 443 -8.82 -1.41 -28.37
CA LYS A 443 -8.10 -1.42 -27.08
C LYS A 443 -7.56 -2.83 -26.74
N ILE A 444 -8.39 -3.86 -26.88
CA ILE A 444 -8.01 -5.25 -26.62
C ILE A 444 -6.98 -5.78 -27.66
N ALA A 445 -7.15 -5.45 -28.93
CA ALA A 445 -6.24 -5.88 -30.00
C ALA A 445 -4.85 -5.22 -29.91
N GLN A 446 -4.71 -4.10 -29.19
CA GLN A 446 -3.46 -3.42 -28.90
C GLN A 446 -2.80 -3.89 -27.60
N GLY A 447 -3.32 -4.95 -26.96
CA GLY A 447 -2.75 -5.50 -25.72
C GLY A 447 -2.99 -4.65 -24.46
N HIS A 448 -3.86 -3.64 -24.57
CA HIS A 448 -4.21 -2.81 -23.42
C HIS A 448 -5.35 -3.48 -22.63
N ALA A 449 -5.07 -3.91 -21.40
CA ALA A 449 -6.13 -4.17 -20.44
C ALA A 449 -7.01 -2.93 -20.36
N VAL A 450 -8.33 -3.11 -20.37
CA VAL A 450 -9.28 -2.01 -20.12
C VAL A 450 -9.08 -1.65 -18.67
N ASP A 451 -8.24 -0.65 -18.42
CA ASP A 451 -8.02 -0.11 -17.08
C ASP A 451 -9.31 0.50 -16.57
N ASP A 452 -9.99 -0.25 -15.72
CA ASP A 452 -10.80 0.34 -14.69
C ASP A 452 -9.83 1.05 -13.74
N HIS A 453 -9.97 2.34 -13.55
CA HIS A 453 -9.18 3.17 -12.64
C HIS A 453 -9.09 2.65 -11.19
N GLU A 454 -9.68 1.52 -10.90
CA GLU A 454 -9.76 0.86 -9.60
C GLU A 454 -8.63 -0.13 -9.32
N ASN A 455 -7.90 -0.62 -10.33
CA ASN A 455 -6.90 -1.65 -10.12
C ASN A 455 -5.52 -1.14 -9.67
N MET A 456 -5.25 0.18 -9.71
CA MET A 456 -3.95 0.72 -9.30
C MET A 456 -3.75 0.86 -7.78
N VAL A 457 -4.74 0.58 -6.95
CA VAL A 457 -4.62 0.64 -5.48
C VAL A 457 -4.30 -0.74 -4.87
N GLN A 458 -4.13 -1.77 -5.69
CA GLN A 458 -3.96 -3.15 -5.19
C GLN A 458 -2.52 -3.62 -5.00
N THR A 459 -1.52 -2.82 -5.35
CA THR A 459 -0.11 -3.20 -5.19
C THR A 459 0.65 -2.29 -4.25
N GLN A 460 0.27 -2.28 -2.98
CA GLN A 460 1.17 -1.97 -1.85
C GLN A 460 0.71 -2.69 -0.59
#